data_cb28a578b256b26462a922b423584d69
#
_entry.id   cb28a578b256b26462a922b423584d69
#
_cell.length_a   1.000
_cell.length_b   1.000
_cell.length_c   1.000
_cell.angle_alpha   90.00
_cell.angle_beta   90.00
_cell.angle_gamma   90.00
#
_symmetry.space_group_name_H-M   'P 1'
#
loop_
_entity.id
_entity.type
_entity.pdbx_description
1 polymer ?
#
loop_
_entity_poly.entity_id
_entity_poly.type
_entity_poly.pdbx_seq_one_letter_code
_entity_poly.pdbx_strand_id
1 'polypeptide(L)'
;MRDLVEFESRIADLCDRYFGARLEHFKRLSGGASQESWMFVCDRRAYVLRRNPQGLRASDNALPKASEAAILTAAAKGGIAVPRVSFICDAHDGIGEAYVMDFIEGETIARKILRDAEFDSVRPKLATQCGEMLASLHAIKIKGLPDLAYSDAAGELEKYAGYLQSGGHPHPVFELAIKWLRDNLPETRPSALVHGDFRNGNIMVSPEDGLVAVLDWELAHFGDPMEDLGWPCVPSCRFGQHHLPVGGFGTRADMYAAYRAAGGEIDEKATQFWEILGTLKWGIMCGVLMVSAFESGADPSVERGSIGRRASETEIDLLRMLMGED
;
A
#
# COMPACT_ATOMS: atom_id res chain seq x y z
N MET A 1 24.41 -16.54 9.08
CA MET A 1 24.41 -16.74 10.56
C MET A 1 25.19 -15.64 11.28
N ARG A 2 26.43 -15.29 10.87
CA ARG A 2 27.20 -14.16 11.47
C ARG A 2 26.47 -12.82 11.34
N ASP A 3 25.94 -12.52 10.16
CA ASP A 3 25.24 -11.25 9.89
C ASP A 3 23.99 -11.05 10.74
N LEU A 4 23.26 -12.15 11.06
CA LEU A 4 22.07 -12.07 11.90
C LEU A 4 22.42 -11.80 13.37
N VAL A 5 23.50 -12.42 13.88
CA VAL A 5 23.99 -12.20 15.26
C VAL A 5 24.49 -10.77 15.43
N GLU A 6 25.22 -10.25 14.43
CA GLU A 6 25.66 -8.85 14.44
C GLU A 6 24.48 -7.89 14.40
N PHE A 7 23.49 -8.18 13.56
CA PHE A 7 22.28 -7.35 13.47
C PHE A 7 21.45 -7.37 14.77
N GLU A 8 21.30 -8.54 15.40
CA GLU A 8 20.66 -8.67 16.70
C GLU A 8 21.37 -7.85 17.79
N SER A 9 22.72 -7.86 17.78
CA SER A 9 23.52 -7.03 18.69
C SER A 9 23.22 -5.53 18.49
N ARG A 10 23.10 -5.06 17.23
CA ARG A 10 22.77 -3.67 16.94
C ARG A 10 21.35 -3.29 17.40
N ILE A 11 20.39 -4.23 17.32
CA ILE A 11 19.04 -4.00 17.91
C ILE A 11 19.12 -3.93 19.43
N ALA A 12 19.97 -4.74 20.07
CA ALA A 12 20.20 -4.65 21.51
C ALA A 12 20.77 -3.28 21.92
N ASP A 13 21.73 -2.75 21.14
CA ASP A 13 22.30 -1.41 21.34
C ASP A 13 21.23 -0.32 21.16
N LEU A 14 20.30 -0.45 20.21
CA LEU A 14 19.15 0.45 20.07
C LEU A 14 18.25 0.39 21.31
N CYS A 15 17.97 -0.80 21.83
CA CYS A 15 17.14 -0.96 23.04
C CYS A 15 17.76 -0.23 24.23
N ASP A 16 19.06 -0.40 24.44
CA ASP A 16 19.76 0.29 25.52
C ASP A 16 19.77 1.82 25.30
N ARG A 17 20.12 2.28 24.10
CA ARG A 17 20.26 3.70 23.79
C ARG A 17 18.96 4.49 23.84
N TYR A 18 17.87 3.97 23.26
CA TYR A 18 16.62 4.72 23.12
C TYR A 18 15.58 4.42 24.20
N PHE A 19 15.66 3.24 24.83
CA PHE A 19 14.69 2.82 25.84
C PHE A 19 15.30 2.57 27.21
N GLY A 20 16.66 2.51 27.32
CA GLY A 20 17.36 2.17 28.58
C GLY A 20 17.06 0.75 29.06
N ALA A 21 16.76 -0.18 28.16
CA ALA A 21 16.29 -1.51 28.49
C ALA A 21 16.96 -2.58 27.61
N ARG A 22 16.83 -3.84 28.02
CA ARG A 22 17.42 -4.97 27.29
C ARG A 22 16.49 -5.48 26.20
N LEU A 23 17.07 -5.98 25.12
CA LEU A 23 16.38 -6.75 24.10
C LEU A 23 15.89 -8.08 24.72
N GLU A 24 14.59 -8.37 24.60
CA GLU A 24 13.97 -9.60 25.14
C GLU A 24 13.67 -10.62 24.04
N HIS A 25 13.07 -10.17 22.95
CA HIS A 25 12.72 -10.97 21.77
C HIS A 25 13.06 -10.24 20.49
N PHE A 26 13.43 -11.01 19.46
CA PHE A 26 13.76 -10.49 18.16
C PHE A 26 13.38 -11.50 17.08
N LYS A 27 12.59 -11.08 16.11
CA LYS A 27 12.21 -11.92 14.96
C LYS A 27 11.93 -11.10 13.72
N ARG A 28 12.26 -11.66 12.56
CA ARG A 28 11.85 -11.09 11.28
C ARG A 28 10.34 -11.33 11.09
N LEU A 29 9.62 -10.29 10.68
CA LEU A 29 8.23 -10.42 10.25
C LEU A 29 8.21 -10.91 8.80
N SER A 30 7.27 -11.80 8.48
CA SER A 30 7.04 -12.25 7.11
C SER A 30 6.27 -11.15 6.36
N GLY A 31 6.73 -10.76 5.19
CA GLY A 31 6.06 -9.80 4.31
C GLY A 31 7.00 -8.69 3.83
N GLY A 32 6.78 -8.20 2.61
CA GLY A 32 7.57 -7.16 1.97
C GLY A 32 8.76 -7.69 1.16
N ALA A 33 8.65 -7.61 -0.16
CA ALA A 33 9.72 -8.03 -1.07
C ALA A 33 10.84 -6.97 -1.15
N SER A 34 10.53 -5.72 -0.83
CA SER A 34 11.40 -4.55 -1.00
C SER A 34 12.05 -4.06 0.29
N GLN A 35 11.48 -4.41 1.45
CA GLN A 35 11.89 -3.87 2.75
C GLN A 35 11.93 -4.97 3.82
N GLU A 36 12.75 -4.75 4.85
CA GLU A 36 12.79 -5.64 6.01
C GLU A 36 12.03 -5.02 7.18
N SER A 37 11.17 -5.85 7.78
CA SER A 37 10.46 -5.54 9.01
C SER A 37 10.86 -6.56 10.08
N TRP A 38 11.28 -6.05 11.25
CA TRP A 38 11.74 -6.84 12.37
C TRP A 38 10.97 -6.46 13.62
N MET A 39 10.32 -7.43 14.24
CA MET A 39 9.69 -7.25 15.54
C MET A 39 10.72 -7.50 16.63
N PHE A 40 10.73 -6.63 17.63
CA PHE A 40 11.50 -6.84 18.84
C PHE A 40 10.73 -6.39 20.08
N VAL A 41 11.07 -6.95 21.24
CA VAL A 41 10.50 -6.60 22.54
C VAL A 41 11.59 -5.97 23.39
N CYS A 42 11.25 -4.82 23.97
CA CYS A 42 12.12 -4.04 24.82
C CYS A 42 11.28 -3.38 25.91
N ASP A 43 11.67 -3.49 27.19
CA ASP A 43 10.87 -3.02 28.33
C ASP A 43 9.41 -3.54 28.29
N ARG A 44 9.23 -4.82 28.00
CA ARG A 44 7.93 -5.50 27.87
C ARG A 44 6.98 -4.89 26.83
N ARG A 45 7.47 -4.03 25.95
CA ARG A 45 6.74 -3.47 24.82
C ARG A 45 7.28 -4.00 23.51
N ALA A 46 6.37 -4.31 22.59
CA ALA A 46 6.72 -4.75 21.25
C ALA A 46 6.83 -3.55 20.30
N TYR A 47 7.86 -3.59 19.47
CA TYR A 47 8.18 -2.59 18.45
C TYR A 47 8.44 -3.25 17.11
N VAL A 48 8.36 -2.47 16.05
CA VAL A 48 8.76 -2.87 14.70
C VAL A 48 9.84 -1.92 14.21
N LEU A 49 11.00 -2.48 13.85
CA LEU A 49 12.00 -1.81 13.05
C LEU A 49 11.68 -2.04 11.57
N ARG A 50 11.58 -0.96 10.82
CA ARG A 50 11.41 -0.99 9.37
C ARG A 50 12.64 -0.38 8.70
N ARG A 51 13.31 -1.15 7.81
CA ARG A 51 14.55 -0.72 7.19
C ARG A 51 14.66 -1.07 5.71
N ASN A 52 15.51 -0.32 5.01
CA ASN A 52 16.04 -0.72 3.71
C ASN A 52 17.25 -1.63 3.95
N PRO A 53 17.30 -2.86 3.41
CA PRO A 53 18.47 -3.71 3.53
C PRO A 53 19.70 -3.04 2.90
N GLN A 54 20.86 -3.17 3.53
CA GLN A 54 22.11 -2.65 2.96
C GLN A 54 22.40 -3.36 1.64
N GLY A 55 22.66 -2.58 0.57
CA GLY A 55 23.04 -3.11 -0.75
C GLY A 55 21.86 -3.51 -1.65
N LEU A 56 20.63 -3.48 -1.18
CA LEU A 56 19.45 -3.59 -2.05
C LEU A 56 18.99 -2.16 -2.40
N ARG A 57 18.84 -1.88 -3.70
CA ARG A 57 18.14 -0.67 -4.12
C ARG A 57 16.70 -0.77 -3.64
N ALA A 58 16.26 0.21 -2.87
CA ALA A 58 14.84 0.48 -2.76
C ALA A 58 14.27 0.65 -4.19
N SER A 59 13.03 0.28 -4.41
CA SER A 59 12.32 0.65 -5.64
C SER A 59 12.57 2.14 -5.91
N ASP A 60 12.83 2.52 -7.16
CA ASP A 60 13.08 3.92 -7.54
C ASP A 60 11.91 4.86 -7.13
N ASN A 61 10.75 4.29 -6.81
CA ASN A 61 9.55 5.00 -6.36
C ASN A 61 9.34 4.94 -4.84
N ALA A 62 10.13 4.17 -4.08
CA ALA A 62 9.94 4.05 -2.63
C ALA A 62 10.51 5.27 -1.89
N LEU A 63 9.75 5.77 -0.92
CA LEU A 63 10.17 6.90 -0.10
C LEU A 63 11.39 6.57 0.78
N PRO A 64 12.27 7.56 1.02
CA PRO A 64 13.27 7.48 2.09
C PRO A 64 12.60 7.17 3.44
N LYS A 65 13.24 6.37 4.29
CA LYS A 65 12.66 5.97 5.58
C LYS A 65 12.35 7.15 6.51
N ALA A 66 13.12 8.21 6.43
CA ALA A 66 12.85 9.45 7.17
C ALA A 66 11.55 10.13 6.69
N SER A 67 11.29 10.13 5.38
CA SER A 67 10.05 10.69 4.81
C SER A 67 8.84 9.82 5.19
N GLU A 68 8.95 8.50 5.09
CA GLU A 68 7.91 7.56 5.52
C GLU A 68 7.55 7.76 7.01
N ALA A 69 8.54 7.87 7.89
CA ALA A 69 8.35 8.13 9.31
C ALA A 69 7.69 9.50 9.59
N ALA A 70 8.04 10.53 8.82
CA ALA A 70 7.43 11.85 8.94
C ALA A 70 5.96 11.83 8.50
N ILE A 71 5.61 11.10 7.43
CA ILE A 71 4.23 10.90 6.98
C ILE A 71 3.42 10.16 8.04
N LEU A 72 3.93 9.04 8.58
CA LEU A 72 3.29 8.31 9.68
C LEU A 72 3.01 9.22 10.87
N THR A 73 3.98 10.08 11.22
CA THR A 73 3.82 11.05 12.32
C THR A 73 2.73 12.07 12.02
N ALA A 74 2.63 12.55 10.78
CA ALA A 74 1.59 13.47 10.35
C ALA A 74 0.22 12.79 10.30
N ALA A 75 0.16 11.55 9.79
CA ALA A 75 -1.04 10.73 9.75
C ALA A 75 -1.61 10.49 11.16
N ALA A 76 -0.77 10.10 12.12
CA ALA A 76 -1.17 9.94 13.51
C ALA A 76 -1.76 11.23 14.11
N LYS A 77 -1.14 12.39 13.83
CA LYS A 77 -1.66 13.71 14.25
C LYS A 77 -2.97 14.06 13.57
N GLY A 78 -3.19 13.60 12.34
CA GLY A 78 -4.43 13.73 11.59
C GLY A 78 -5.55 12.80 12.03
N GLY A 79 -5.33 11.95 13.04
CA GLY A 79 -6.32 11.00 13.55
C GLY A 79 -6.41 9.69 12.77
N ILE A 80 -5.47 9.45 11.86
CA ILE A 80 -5.40 8.20 11.10
C ILE A 80 -4.79 7.12 12.00
N ALA A 81 -5.42 5.95 12.02
CA ALA A 81 -4.89 4.78 12.70
C ALA A 81 -3.62 4.29 11.98
N VAL A 82 -2.47 4.57 12.57
CA VAL A 82 -1.15 4.16 12.09
C VAL A 82 -0.25 3.80 13.27
N PRO A 83 0.77 2.94 13.08
CA PRO A 83 1.78 2.72 14.10
C PRO A 83 2.50 4.03 14.45
N ARG A 84 2.59 4.34 15.74
CA ARG A 84 3.31 5.54 16.18
C ARG A 84 4.80 5.35 16.01
N VAL A 85 5.47 6.27 15.32
CA VAL A 85 6.92 6.29 15.20
C VAL A 85 7.54 6.67 16.53
N SER A 86 8.43 5.80 17.05
CA SER A 86 9.18 6.04 18.27
C SER A 86 10.42 6.89 18.00
N PHE A 87 11.21 6.54 16.98
CA PHE A 87 12.38 7.29 16.53
C PHE A 87 12.82 6.86 15.13
N ILE A 88 13.63 7.70 14.49
CA ILE A 88 14.32 7.41 13.23
C ILE A 88 15.76 7.06 13.58
N CYS A 89 16.26 5.95 13.03
CA CYS A 89 17.66 5.54 13.24
C CYS A 89 18.63 6.50 12.55
N ASP A 90 19.75 6.75 13.19
CA ASP A 90 20.84 7.57 12.64
C ASP A 90 22.00 6.72 12.12
N ALA A 91 23.01 7.36 11.53
CA ALA A 91 24.18 6.67 10.99
C ALA A 91 25.00 5.91 12.05
N HIS A 92 24.97 6.36 13.31
CA HIS A 92 25.71 5.73 14.42
C HIS A 92 25.08 4.41 14.87
N ASP A 93 23.80 4.21 14.57
CA ASP A 93 23.11 2.96 14.88
C ASP A 93 23.59 1.80 14.00
N GLY A 94 24.23 2.09 12.87
CA GLY A 94 24.82 1.09 11.97
C GLY A 94 23.81 0.14 11.31
N ILE A 95 22.52 0.52 11.32
CA ILE A 95 21.41 -0.31 10.80
C ILE A 95 21.04 0.07 9.35
N GLY A 96 21.49 1.24 8.88
CA GLY A 96 21.10 1.84 7.62
C GLY A 96 19.87 2.73 7.78
N GLU A 97 19.23 3.05 6.65
CA GLU A 97 17.97 3.83 6.69
C GLU A 97 16.86 3.01 7.33
N ALA A 98 16.44 3.42 8.52
CA ALA A 98 15.42 2.73 9.31
C ALA A 98 14.68 3.66 10.25
N TYR A 99 13.52 3.21 10.70
CA TYR A 99 12.81 3.80 11.83
C TYR A 99 12.16 2.71 12.68
N VAL A 100 11.89 3.05 13.93
CA VAL A 100 11.20 2.19 14.89
C VAL A 100 9.82 2.75 15.17
N MET A 101 8.83 1.87 15.19
CA MET A 101 7.44 2.19 15.48
C MET A 101 6.82 1.18 16.43
N ASP A 102 5.69 1.54 17.04
CA ASP A 102 4.94 0.65 17.92
C ASP A 102 4.47 -0.59 17.13
N PHE A 103 4.50 -1.75 17.76
CA PHE A 103 3.85 -2.94 17.23
C PHE A 103 2.35 -2.86 17.52
N ILE A 104 1.52 -3.08 16.52
CA ILE A 104 0.06 -3.15 16.65
C ILE A 104 -0.36 -4.60 16.43
N GLU A 105 -1.24 -5.11 17.29
CA GLU A 105 -1.83 -6.43 17.13
C GLU A 105 -2.98 -6.38 16.13
N GLY A 106 -3.04 -7.37 15.25
CA GLY A 106 -4.07 -7.50 14.23
C GLY A 106 -3.64 -8.41 13.08
N GLU A 107 -4.55 -8.65 12.18
CA GLU A 107 -4.35 -9.48 10.99
C GLU A 107 -4.22 -8.59 9.74
N THR A 108 -3.26 -8.92 8.89
CA THR A 108 -3.04 -8.24 7.59
C THR A 108 -3.27 -9.15 6.40
N ILE A 109 -3.42 -10.47 6.63
CA ILE A 109 -3.65 -11.43 5.56
C ILE A 109 -5.10 -11.32 5.10
N ALA A 110 -5.30 -10.66 3.96
CA ALA A 110 -6.62 -10.37 3.40
C ALA A 110 -7.56 -11.59 3.37
N ARG A 111 -7.05 -12.76 2.95
CA ARG A 111 -7.86 -13.98 2.88
C ARG A 111 -8.35 -14.46 4.25
N LYS A 112 -7.60 -14.24 5.32
CA LYS A 112 -8.05 -14.56 6.68
C LYS A 112 -9.13 -13.58 7.12
N ILE A 113 -8.91 -12.27 6.96
CA ILE A 113 -9.89 -11.23 7.26
C ILE A 113 -11.23 -11.52 6.56
N LEU A 114 -11.19 -11.99 5.31
CA LEU A 114 -12.40 -12.28 4.52
C LEU A 114 -13.08 -13.59 4.87
N ARG A 115 -12.38 -14.58 5.42
CA ARG A 115 -12.88 -15.94 5.60
C ARG A 115 -13.10 -16.34 7.04
N ASP A 116 -12.20 -15.94 7.94
CA ASP A 116 -12.16 -16.49 9.30
C ASP A 116 -13.27 -15.87 10.16
N ALA A 117 -13.97 -16.70 10.93
CA ALA A 117 -15.18 -16.33 11.65
C ALA A 117 -14.95 -15.27 12.75
N GLU A 118 -13.73 -15.16 13.25
CA GLU A 118 -13.38 -14.13 14.24
C GLU A 118 -13.60 -12.70 13.73
N PHE A 119 -13.58 -12.47 12.41
CA PHE A 119 -13.80 -11.16 11.78
C PHE A 119 -15.26 -10.91 11.35
N ASP A 120 -16.19 -11.86 11.53
CA ASP A 120 -17.57 -11.73 11.03
C ASP A 120 -18.28 -10.48 11.56
N SER A 121 -18.02 -10.08 12.81
CA SER A 121 -18.65 -8.93 13.46
C SER A 121 -18.12 -7.59 12.97
N VAL A 122 -16.87 -7.53 12.50
CA VAL A 122 -16.20 -6.29 12.09
C VAL A 122 -16.14 -6.13 10.57
N ARG A 123 -16.14 -7.23 9.83
CA ARG A 123 -16.04 -7.23 8.35
C ARG A 123 -17.05 -6.30 7.68
N PRO A 124 -18.36 -6.26 8.06
CA PRO A 124 -19.33 -5.34 7.47
C PRO A 124 -19.03 -3.85 7.73
N LYS A 125 -18.19 -3.52 8.69
CA LYS A 125 -17.85 -2.14 9.06
C LYS A 125 -16.61 -1.63 8.31
N LEU A 126 -15.79 -2.52 7.72
CA LEU A 126 -14.49 -2.16 7.18
C LEU A 126 -14.58 -1.14 6.03
N ALA A 127 -15.57 -1.24 5.14
CA ALA A 127 -15.73 -0.26 4.06
C ALA A 127 -16.02 1.15 4.60
N THR A 128 -16.89 1.26 5.62
CA THR A 128 -17.17 2.52 6.32
C THR A 128 -15.89 3.06 6.96
N GLN A 129 -15.17 2.24 7.71
CA GLN A 129 -13.91 2.63 8.36
C GLN A 129 -12.83 3.05 7.34
N CYS A 130 -12.76 2.39 6.19
CA CYS A 130 -11.88 2.82 5.09
C CYS A 130 -12.24 4.22 4.59
N GLY A 131 -13.54 4.50 4.38
CA GLY A 131 -13.99 5.83 3.95
C GLY A 131 -13.65 6.92 4.95
N GLU A 132 -13.90 6.70 6.24
CA GLU A 132 -13.54 7.64 7.31
C GLU A 132 -12.03 7.89 7.37
N MET A 133 -11.24 6.82 7.25
CA MET A 133 -9.78 6.88 7.29
C MET A 133 -9.21 7.66 6.10
N LEU A 134 -9.71 7.40 4.89
CA LEU A 134 -9.28 8.11 3.68
C LEU A 134 -9.69 9.58 3.70
N ALA A 135 -10.87 9.93 4.21
CA ALA A 135 -11.25 11.34 4.37
C ALA A 135 -10.31 12.08 5.32
N SER A 136 -9.95 11.43 6.45
CA SER A 136 -8.99 11.99 7.40
C SER A 136 -7.60 12.14 6.78
N LEU A 137 -7.16 11.19 5.98
CA LEU A 137 -5.89 11.23 5.24
C LEU A 137 -5.85 12.42 4.27
N HIS A 138 -6.85 12.53 3.43
CA HIS A 138 -6.90 13.56 2.39
C HIS A 138 -7.12 14.97 2.96
N ALA A 139 -7.57 15.10 4.21
CA ALA A 139 -7.68 16.37 4.93
C ALA A 139 -6.35 16.84 5.55
N ILE A 140 -5.29 16.03 5.54
CA ILE A 140 -3.98 16.43 6.06
C ILE A 140 -3.42 17.58 5.23
N LYS A 141 -3.00 18.65 5.91
CA LYS A 141 -2.39 19.79 5.23
C LYS A 141 -1.01 19.40 4.69
N ILE A 142 -0.81 19.59 3.40
CA ILE A 142 0.47 19.31 2.70
C ILE A 142 1.63 20.13 3.27
N LYS A 143 1.35 21.39 3.71
CA LYS A 143 2.38 22.26 4.28
C LYS A 143 2.99 21.67 5.54
N GLY A 144 4.29 21.38 5.50
CA GLY A 144 5.04 20.80 6.62
C GLY A 144 5.27 19.31 6.50
N LEU A 145 4.74 18.67 5.47
CA LEU A 145 5.12 17.30 5.08
C LEU A 145 6.48 17.33 4.35
N PRO A 146 7.16 16.17 4.26
CA PRO A 146 8.35 16.03 3.40
C PRO A 146 8.04 16.42 1.96
N ASP A 147 9.08 16.71 1.20
CA ASP A 147 8.97 16.87 -0.26
C ASP A 147 8.71 15.50 -0.88
N LEU A 148 7.49 15.33 -1.38
CA LEU A 148 7.02 14.10 -1.99
C LEU A 148 6.85 14.31 -3.50
N ALA A 149 6.95 13.21 -4.26
CA ALA A 149 6.60 13.24 -5.67
C ALA A 149 5.15 13.71 -5.85
N TYR A 150 4.91 14.41 -6.93
CA TYR A 150 3.56 14.69 -7.42
C TYR A 150 3.22 13.72 -8.52
N SER A 151 2.03 13.14 -8.46
CA SER A 151 1.48 12.27 -9.50
C SER A 151 0.05 12.68 -9.82
N ASP A 152 -0.29 12.71 -11.11
CA ASP A 152 -1.64 12.94 -11.59
C ASP A 152 -2.09 11.80 -12.52
N ALA A 153 -3.38 11.79 -12.82
CA ALA A 153 -4.00 10.77 -13.64
C ALA A 153 -3.34 10.61 -15.02
N ALA A 154 -3.00 11.71 -15.67
CA ALA A 154 -2.37 11.71 -17.00
C ALA A 154 -0.94 11.18 -16.92
N GLY A 155 -0.15 11.64 -15.95
CA GLY A 155 1.23 11.19 -15.75
C GLY A 155 1.32 9.71 -15.42
N GLU A 156 0.48 9.22 -14.51
CA GLU A 156 0.44 7.78 -14.18
C GLU A 156 0.01 6.94 -15.39
N LEU A 157 -1.01 7.36 -16.13
CA LEU A 157 -1.44 6.66 -17.34
C LEU A 157 -0.32 6.54 -18.36
N GLU A 158 0.35 7.65 -18.69
CA GLU A 158 1.42 7.63 -19.72
C GLU A 158 2.66 6.86 -19.25
N LYS A 159 2.99 6.87 -17.97
CA LYS A 159 4.04 6.03 -17.39
C LYS A 159 3.79 4.55 -17.63
N TYR A 160 2.58 4.06 -17.33
CA TYR A 160 2.22 2.65 -17.53
C TYR A 160 2.02 2.30 -19.00
N ALA A 161 1.54 3.23 -19.84
CA ALA A 161 1.54 3.06 -21.30
C ALA A 161 2.97 2.88 -21.84
N GLY A 162 3.95 3.62 -21.31
CA GLY A 162 5.36 3.45 -21.64
C GLY A 162 5.91 2.07 -21.24
N TYR A 163 5.55 1.57 -20.07
CA TYR A 163 5.94 0.22 -19.65
C TYR A 163 5.36 -0.86 -20.57
N LEU A 164 4.09 -0.73 -20.96
CA LEU A 164 3.46 -1.66 -21.89
C LEU A 164 4.18 -1.69 -23.25
N GLN A 165 4.51 -0.52 -23.81
CA GLN A 165 5.24 -0.41 -25.08
C GLN A 165 6.63 -1.05 -25.01
N SER A 166 7.31 -0.98 -23.86
CA SER A 166 8.63 -1.58 -23.67
C SER A 166 8.62 -3.09 -23.49
N GLY A 167 7.47 -3.70 -23.20
CA GLY A 167 7.35 -5.11 -22.85
C GLY A 167 7.45 -6.11 -24.01
N GLY A 168 7.39 -5.65 -25.26
CA GLY A 168 7.65 -6.47 -26.44
C GLY A 168 6.55 -7.48 -26.84
N HIS A 169 5.52 -7.68 -26.01
CA HIS A 169 4.39 -8.57 -26.31
C HIS A 169 3.09 -7.76 -26.49
N PRO A 170 2.22 -8.15 -27.44
CA PRO A 170 0.95 -7.46 -27.66
C PRO A 170 -0.04 -7.79 -26.52
N HIS A 171 -0.66 -6.76 -25.97
CA HIS A 171 -1.75 -6.85 -24.99
C HIS A 171 -2.94 -6.01 -25.44
N PRO A 172 -3.76 -6.49 -26.42
CA PRO A 172 -4.81 -5.69 -27.04
C PRO A 172 -5.82 -5.10 -26.04
N VAL A 173 -6.12 -5.82 -24.96
CA VAL A 173 -7.06 -5.35 -23.92
C VAL A 173 -6.44 -4.21 -23.13
N PHE A 174 -5.15 -4.28 -22.80
CA PHE A 174 -4.46 -3.16 -22.14
C PHE A 174 -4.39 -1.92 -23.03
N GLU A 175 -4.15 -2.10 -24.33
CA GLU A 175 -4.17 -0.98 -25.30
C GLU A 175 -5.57 -0.35 -25.39
N LEU A 176 -6.62 -1.18 -25.40
CA LEU A 176 -8.01 -0.70 -25.36
C LEU A 176 -8.30 0.08 -24.07
N ALA A 177 -7.85 -0.41 -22.92
CA ALA A 177 -7.99 0.27 -21.64
C ALA A 177 -7.25 1.61 -21.62
N ILE A 178 -6.01 1.67 -22.15
CA ILE A 178 -5.24 2.92 -22.28
C ILE A 178 -6.00 3.93 -23.14
N LYS A 179 -6.56 3.46 -24.29
CA LYS A 179 -7.37 4.35 -25.12
C LYS A 179 -8.57 4.91 -24.38
N TRP A 180 -9.33 4.04 -23.69
CA TRP A 180 -10.49 4.48 -22.91
C TRP A 180 -10.09 5.48 -21.82
N LEU A 181 -9.02 5.21 -21.09
CA LEU A 181 -8.50 6.09 -20.05
C LEU A 181 -8.08 7.46 -20.59
N ARG A 182 -7.43 7.52 -21.77
CA ARG A 182 -7.10 8.79 -22.43
C ARG A 182 -8.34 9.61 -22.82
N ASP A 183 -9.39 8.91 -23.25
CA ASP A 183 -10.64 9.54 -23.65
C ASP A 183 -11.48 9.99 -22.43
N ASN A 184 -11.16 9.50 -21.21
CA ASN A 184 -11.92 9.74 -19.96
C ASN A 184 -11.05 10.31 -18.82
N LEU A 185 -9.99 11.06 -19.12
CA LEU A 185 -9.18 11.70 -18.09
C LEU A 185 -10.03 12.57 -17.17
N PRO A 186 -9.90 12.43 -15.84
CA PRO A 186 -10.64 13.26 -14.91
C PRO A 186 -10.15 14.70 -14.92
N GLU A 187 -11.02 15.63 -14.52
CA GLU A 187 -10.63 17.01 -14.28
C GLU A 187 -9.60 17.09 -13.14
N THR A 188 -8.65 18.02 -13.29
CA THR A 188 -7.65 18.28 -12.25
C THR A 188 -8.32 18.85 -11.01
N ARG A 189 -8.01 18.32 -9.85
CA ARG A 189 -8.50 18.77 -8.55
C ARG A 189 -7.36 19.10 -7.59
N PRO A 190 -7.63 19.78 -6.45
CA PRO A 190 -6.62 20.04 -5.45
C PRO A 190 -5.94 18.76 -4.99
N SER A 191 -4.61 18.77 -4.95
CA SER A 191 -3.81 17.63 -4.49
C SER A 191 -3.99 17.40 -3.00
N ALA A 192 -4.04 16.13 -2.62
CA ALA A 192 -4.00 15.65 -1.25
C ALA A 192 -2.76 14.78 -1.00
N LEU A 193 -2.49 14.44 0.26
CA LEU A 193 -1.62 13.32 0.58
C LEU A 193 -2.34 12.03 0.23
N VAL A 194 -1.82 11.27 -0.71
CA VAL A 194 -2.33 9.98 -1.19
C VAL A 194 -1.46 8.88 -0.64
N HIS A 195 -2.07 7.79 -0.17
CA HIS A 195 -1.34 6.60 0.28
C HIS A 195 -0.67 5.86 -0.89
N GLY A 196 -1.35 5.79 -2.04
CA GLY A 196 -0.87 5.17 -3.28
C GLY A 196 -0.95 3.63 -3.33
N ASP A 197 -1.21 2.96 -2.18
CA ASP A 197 -1.45 1.51 -2.10
C ASP A 197 -2.44 1.14 -0.99
N PHE A 198 -3.52 1.95 -0.83
CA PHE A 198 -4.54 1.70 0.18
C PHE A 198 -5.44 0.54 -0.24
N ARG A 199 -5.25 -0.64 0.34
CA ARG A 199 -5.98 -1.87 -0.03
C ARG A 199 -6.03 -2.89 1.08
N ASN A 200 -6.91 -3.87 0.95
CA ASN A 200 -6.90 -5.06 1.79
C ASN A 200 -5.55 -5.80 1.63
N GLY A 201 -4.84 -5.95 2.74
CA GLY A 201 -3.43 -6.41 2.80
C GLY A 201 -2.47 -5.32 3.30
N ASN A 202 -2.82 -4.03 3.15
CA ASN A 202 -2.10 -2.89 3.74
C ASN A 202 -2.90 -2.22 4.86
N ILE A 203 -4.06 -2.76 5.21
CA ILE A 203 -4.79 -2.44 6.44
C ILE A 203 -4.60 -3.58 7.45
N MET A 204 -4.58 -3.23 8.73
CA MET A 204 -4.57 -4.18 9.83
C MET A 204 -5.92 -4.18 10.51
N VAL A 205 -6.46 -5.36 10.76
CA VAL A 205 -7.82 -5.55 11.29
C VAL A 205 -7.76 -6.36 12.59
N SER A 206 -8.40 -5.84 13.64
CA SER A 206 -8.67 -6.61 14.86
C SER A 206 -10.09 -7.18 14.83
N PRO A 207 -10.34 -8.33 15.50
CA PRO A 207 -11.68 -8.90 15.62
C PRO A 207 -12.65 -8.01 16.42
N GLU A 208 -12.13 -7.14 17.29
CA GLU A 208 -12.91 -6.30 18.19
C GLU A 208 -13.29 -4.96 17.54
N ASP A 209 -12.30 -4.27 16.96
CA ASP A 209 -12.42 -2.87 16.55
C ASP A 209 -12.55 -2.69 15.02
N GLY A 210 -12.20 -3.71 14.24
CA GLY A 210 -12.09 -3.61 12.79
C GLY A 210 -10.76 -3.03 12.36
N LEU A 211 -10.73 -1.97 11.55
CA LEU A 211 -9.51 -1.34 11.05
C LEU A 211 -8.76 -0.63 12.18
N VAL A 212 -7.58 -1.17 12.56
CA VAL A 212 -6.74 -0.66 13.66
C VAL A 212 -5.46 -0.01 13.17
N ALA A 213 -5.02 -0.25 11.94
CA ALA A 213 -3.90 0.47 11.35
C ALA A 213 -3.91 0.45 9.82
N VAL A 214 -3.36 1.52 9.22
CA VAL A 214 -2.97 1.60 7.81
C VAL A 214 -1.45 1.47 7.74
N LEU A 215 -0.98 0.56 6.91
CA LEU A 215 0.42 0.15 6.79
C LEU A 215 0.95 0.43 5.39
N ASP A 216 2.27 0.37 5.23
CA ASP A 216 2.97 0.39 3.94
C ASP A 216 2.87 1.70 3.15
N TRP A 217 3.38 2.76 3.73
CA TRP A 217 3.36 4.13 3.21
C TRP A 217 4.48 4.45 2.21
N GLU A 218 5.17 3.44 1.70
CA GLU A 218 6.34 3.62 0.81
C GLU A 218 6.01 4.29 -0.53
N LEU A 219 4.74 4.24 -0.97
CA LEU A 219 4.26 4.83 -2.21
C LEU A 219 3.49 6.14 -2.01
N ALA A 220 3.48 6.68 -0.79
CA ALA A 220 2.76 7.93 -0.51
C ALA A 220 3.32 9.09 -1.33
N HIS A 221 2.42 9.89 -1.88
CA HIS A 221 2.75 11.01 -2.76
C HIS A 221 1.68 12.11 -2.69
N PHE A 222 1.90 13.21 -3.38
CA PHE A 222 0.86 14.23 -3.58
C PHE A 222 0.12 13.97 -4.89
N GLY A 223 -1.19 13.83 -4.83
CA GLY A 223 -1.97 13.45 -6.00
C GLY A 223 -3.48 13.64 -5.83
N ASP A 224 -4.22 13.02 -6.73
CA ASP A 224 -5.68 13.02 -6.72
C ASP A 224 -6.20 12.07 -5.62
N PRO A 225 -6.98 12.55 -4.62
CA PRO A 225 -7.53 11.71 -3.57
C PRO A 225 -8.45 10.58 -4.09
N MET A 226 -8.98 10.68 -5.30
CA MET A 226 -9.79 9.62 -5.91
C MET A 226 -8.97 8.35 -6.22
N GLU A 227 -7.64 8.45 -6.30
CA GLU A 227 -6.76 7.29 -6.44
C GLU A 227 -6.94 6.31 -5.29
N ASP A 228 -6.88 6.79 -4.04
CA ASP A 228 -7.03 5.95 -2.86
C ASP A 228 -8.46 5.42 -2.67
N LEU A 229 -9.46 6.03 -3.29
CA LEU A 229 -10.83 5.50 -3.32
C LEU A 229 -11.03 4.46 -4.43
N GLY A 230 -10.31 4.57 -5.53
CA GLY A 230 -10.34 3.60 -6.63
C GLY A 230 -9.53 2.33 -6.35
N TRP A 231 -8.34 2.49 -5.76
CA TRP A 231 -7.39 1.39 -5.56
C TRP A 231 -7.93 0.19 -4.74
N PRO A 232 -8.63 0.36 -3.59
CA PRO A 232 -9.21 -0.76 -2.84
C PRO A 232 -10.30 -1.50 -3.63
N CYS A 233 -10.86 -0.88 -4.67
CA CYS A 233 -11.91 -1.45 -5.50
C CYS A 233 -11.39 -2.27 -6.68
N VAL A 234 -10.09 -2.22 -6.98
CA VAL A 234 -9.47 -3.03 -8.04
C VAL A 234 -9.80 -4.52 -7.85
N PRO A 235 -10.29 -5.25 -8.88
CA PRO A 235 -10.76 -6.63 -8.76
C PRO A 235 -9.76 -7.58 -8.09
N SER A 236 -8.46 -7.42 -8.36
CA SER A 236 -7.40 -8.22 -7.72
C SER A 236 -7.29 -8.00 -6.20
N CYS A 237 -7.79 -6.87 -5.68
CA CYS A 237 -7.83 -6.56 -4.25
C CYS A 237 -9.07 -7.13 -3.55
N ARG A 238 -10.01 -7.71 -4.27
CA ARG A 238 -11.26 -8.30 -3.74
C ARG A 238 -11.09 -9.77 -3.29
N PHE A 239 -9.98 -10.40 -3.61
CA PHE A 239 -9.63 -11.79 -3.22
C PHE A 239 -10.73 -12.83 -3.52
N GLY A 240 -11.45 -12.66 -4.66
CA GLY A 240 -12.52 -13.55 -5.09
C GLY A 240 -13.92 -13.15 -4.61
N GLN A 241 -14.06 -12.12 -3.77
CA GLN A 241 -15.35 -11.57 -3.33
C GLN A 241 -15.82 -10.46 -4.29
N HIS A 242 -16.08 -10.82 -5.55
CA HIS A 242 -16.35 -9.82 -6.61
C HIS A 242 -17.58 -8.96 -6.34
N HIS A 243 -18.59 -9.46 -5.62
CA HIS A 243 -19.79 -8.73 -5.24
C HIS A 243 -19.59 -7.68 -4.12
N LEU A 244 -18.42 -7.66 -3.49
CA LEU A 244 -18.00 -6.69 -2.47
C LEU A 244 -16.77 -5.92 -2.97
N PRO A 245 -16.98 -4.87 -3.79
CA PRO A 245 -15.89 -4.23 -4.52
C PRO A 245 -14.81 -3.62 -3.62
N VAL A 246 -15.15 -3.14 -2.43
CA VAL A 246 -14.16 -2.56 -1.53
C VAL A 246 -13.44 -3.68 -0.78
N GLY A 247 -12.22 -4.01 -1.22
CA GLY A 247 -11.33 -4.97 -0.56
C GLY A 247 -11.88 -6.38 -0.37
N GLY A 248 -13.02 -6.71 -1.00
CA GLY A 248 -13.74 -7.96 -0.81
C GLY A 248 -14.60 -8.02 0.46
N PHE A 249 -14.76 -6.89 1.19
CA PHE A 249 -15.48 -6.87 2.47
C PHE A 249 -16.65 -5.88 2.52
N GLY A 250 -16.82 -4.98 1.53
CA GLY A 250 -17.91 -4.02 1.58
C GLY A 250 -18.24 -3.38 0.24
N THR A 251 -19.21 -2.46 0.24
CA THR A 251 -19.69 -1.79 -0.95
C THR A 251 -19.04 -0.42 -1.16
N ARG A 252 -18.98 0.06 -2.42
CA ARG A 252 -18.59 1.45 -2.72
C ARG A 252 -19.52 2.44 -2.02
N ALA A 253 -20.83 2.13 -1.95
CA ALA A 253 -21.82 3.00 -1.32
C ALA A 253 -21.49 3.25 0.16
N ASP A 254 -21.12 2.22 0.93
CA ASP A 254 -20.75 2.36 2.34
C ASP A 254 -19.48 3.19 2.51
N MET A 255 -18.43 2.91 1.72
CA MET A 255 -17.19 3.67 1.76
C MET A 255 -17.39 5.13 1.37
N TYR A 256 -18.15 5.40 0.30
CA TYR A 256 -18.41 6.76 -0.19
C TYR A 256 -19.29 7.57 0.76
N ALA A 257 -20.31 6.93 1.36
CA ALA A 257 -21.14 7.58 2.36
C ALA A 257 -20.31 8.02 3.57
N ALA A 258 -19.45 7.15 4.06
CA ALA A 258 -18.56 7.45 5.19
C ALA A 258 -17.53 8.54 4.85
N TYR A 259 -16.93 8.48 3.66
CA TYR A 259 -15.98 9.49 3.19
C TYR A 259 -16.65 10.88 3.10
N ARG A 260 -17.86 10.98 2.53
CA ARG A 260 -18.62 12.23 2.48
C ARG A 260 -19.04 12.72 3.87
N ALA A 261 -19.47 11.82 4.75
CA ALA A 261 -19.87 12.17 6.11
C ALA A 261 -18.68 12.74 6.93
N ALA A 262 -17.47 12.28 6.64
CA ALA A 262 -16.23 12.80 7.23
C ALA A 262 -15.70 14.08 6.55
N GLY A 263 -16.44 14.67 5.60
CA GLY A 263 -16.11 15.94 4.96
C GLY A 263 -15.37 15.83 3.63
N GLY A 264 -15.18 14.63 3.10
CA GLY A 264 -14.56 14.44 1.78
C GLY A 264 -15.54 14.65 0.63
N GLU A 265 -15.04 15.08 -0.51
CA GLU A 265 -15.80 15.21 -1.76
C GLU A 265 -15.44 14.08 -2.71
N ILE A 266 -16.45 13.45 -3.32
CA ILE A 266 -16.27 12.32 -4.25
C ILE A 266 -16.75 12.69 -5.63
N ASP A 267 -15.86 12.44 -6.60
CA ASP A 267 -16.18 12.32 -8.01
C ASP A 267 -16.17 10.84 -8.40
N GLU A 268 -17.35 10.25 -8.54
CA GLU A 268 -17.49 8.82 -8.84
C GLU A 268 -16.91 8.44 -10.20
N LYS A 269 -16.91 9.36 -11.18
CA LYS A 269 -16.28 9.12 -12.49
C LYS A 269 -14.75 9.07 -12.37
N ALA A 270 -14.19 9.98 -11.60
CA ALA A 270 -12.75 9.96 -11.35
C ALA A 270 -12.34 8.74 -10.52
N THR A 271 -13.14 8.32 -9.53
CA THR A 271 -12.89 7.09 -8.80
C THR A 271 -12.93 5.86 -9.71
N GLN A 272 -13.91 5.79 -10.63
CA GLN A 272 -13.96 4.73 -11.64
C GLN A 272 -12.75 4.76 -12.57
N PHE A 273 -12.32 5.93 -13.01
CA PHE A 273 -11.09 6.08 -13.79
C PHE A 273 -9.89 5.47 -13.05
N TRP A 274 -9.70 5.81 -11.78
CA TRP A 274 -8.60 5.31 -10.97
C TRP A 274 -8.69 3.80 -10.69
N GLU A 275 -9.89 3.25 -10.58
CA GLU A 275 -10.10 1.81 -10.46
C GLU A 275 -9.70 1.07 -11.75
N ILE A 276 -10.09 1.58 -12.92
CA ILE A 276 -9.69 1.03 -14.23
C ILE A 276 -8.19 1.18 -14.43
N LEU A 277 -7.62 2.35 -14.13
CA LEU A 277 -6.17 2.56 -14.21
C LEU A 277 -5.42 1.63 -13.23
N GLY A 278 -5.93 1.46 -12.02
CA GLY A 278 -5.37 0.53 -11.04
C GLY A 278 -5.37 -0.92 -11.52
N THR A 279 -6.45 -1.35 -12.16
CA THR A 279 -6.54 -2.68 -12.77
C THR A 279 -5.53 -2.85 -13.90
N LEU A 280 -5.40 -1.86 -14.77
CA LEU A 280 -4.39 -1.82 -15.82
C LEU A 280 -2.96 -1.82 -15.25
N LYS A 281 -2.69 -0.99 -14.24
CA LYS A 281 -1.38 -0.95 -13.54
C LYS A 281 -1.01 -2.33 -13.04
N TRP A 282 -1.91 -3.02 -12.34
CA TRP A 282 -1.67 -4.36 -11.83
C TRP A 282 -1.42 -5.38 -12.97
N GLY A 283 -2.20 -5.32 -14.05
CA GLY A 283 -2.01 -6.17 -15.23
C GLY A 283 -0.64 -5.98 -15.88
N ILE A 284 -0.20 -4.74 -16.07
CA ILE A 284 1.12 -4.41 -16.62
C ILE A 284 2.25 -4.83 -15.67
N MET A 285 2.10 -4.61 -14.37
CA MET A 285 3.09 -5.06 -13.39
C MET A 285 3.28 -6.57 -13.45
N CYS A 286 2.19 -7.34 -13.50
CA CYS A 286 2.24 -8.80 -13.56
C CYS A 286 2.74 -9.29 -14.93
N GLY A 287 2.07 -8.90 -16.01
CA GLY A 287 2.25 -9.48 -17.35
C GLY A 287 3.45 -8.93 -18.11
N VAL A 288 3.90 -7.73 -17.78
CA VAL A 288 5.02 -7.08 -18.47
C VAL A 288 6.24 -6.98 -17.57
N LEU A 289 6.16 -6.25 -16.46
CA LEU A 289 7.36 -5.93 -15.66
C LEU A 289 7.95 -7.15 -14.95
N MET A 290 7.13 -7.95 -14.27
CA MET A 290 7.61 -9.14 -13.56
C MET A 290 8.09 -10.23 -14.52
N VAL A 291 7.40 -10.40 -15.65
CA VAL A 291 7.81 -11.36 -16.69
C VAL A 291 9.14 -10.93 -17.32
N SER A 292 9.27 -9.68 -17.74
CA SER A 292 10.53 -9.16 -18.32
C SER A 292 11.70 -9.24 -17.33
N ALA A 293 11.48 -8.95 -16.05
CA ALA A 293 12.51 -9.09 -15.02
C ALA A 293 12.96 -10.53 -14.84
N PHE A 294 12.04 -11.49 -14.91
CA PHE A 294 12.35 -12.92 -14.84
C PHE A 294 13.11 -13.38 -16.12
N GLU A 295 12.63 -13.06 -17.29
CA GLU A 295 13.23 -13.45 -18.58
C GLU A 295 14.64 -12.87 -18.77
N SER A 296 14.86 -11.64 -18.33
CA SER A 296 16.19 -11.01 -18.37
C SER A 296 17.15 -11.51 -17.27
N GLY A 297 16.67 -12.28 -16.31
CA GLY A 297 17.44 -12.72 -15.14
C GLY A 297 17.66 -11.64 -14.07
N ALA A 298 17.05 -10.46 -14.22
CA ALA A 298 17.11 -9.40 -13.21
C ALA A 298 16.40 -9.80 -11.91
N ASP A 299 15.33 -10.61 -12.00
CA ASP A 299 14.70 -11.27 -10.87
C ASP A 299 14.51 -12.77 -11.17
N PRO A 300 15.36 -13.65 -10.65
CA PRO A 300 15.30 -15.09 -10.92
C PRO A 300 14.18 -15.82 -10.18
N SER A 301 13.31 -15.12 -9.44
CA SER A 301 12.21 -15.72 -8.68
C SER A 301 11.15 -16.31 -9.61
N VAL A 302 11.08 -17.66 -9.67
CA VAL A 302 10.04 -18.39 -10.40
C VAL A 302 8.64 -18.03 -9.86
N GLU A 303 8.51 -17.80 -8.55
CA GLU A 303 7.26 -17.40 -7.91
C GLU A 303 6.78 -16.07 -8.48
N ARG A 304 7.64 -15.04 -8.54
CA ARG A 304 7.30 -13.74 -9.12
C ARG A 304 7.04 -13.82 -10.62
N GLY A 305 7.86 -14.53 -11.38
CA GLY A 305 7.63 -14.73 -12.81
C GLY A 305 6.29 -15.44 -13.08
N SER A 306 5.87 -16.35 -12.21
CA SER A 306 4.58 -17.04 -12.35
C SER A 306 3.35 -16.14 -12.08
N ILE A 307 3.53 -15.00 -11.41
CA ILE A 307 2.47 -14.00 -11.21
C ILE A 307 2.03 -13.42 -12.56
N GLY A 308 2.88 -13.43 -13.57
CA GLY A 308 2.56 -12.99 -14.94
C GLY A 308 1.29 -13.62 -15.52
N ARG A 309 0.90 -14.84 -15.08
CA ARG A 309 -0.37 -15.49 -15.46
C ARG A 309 -1.60 -14.68 -15.08
N ARG A 310 -1.48 -13.78 -14.09
CA ARG A 310 -2.59 -12.92 -13.65
C ARG A 310 -2.91 -11.79 -14.62
N ALA A 311 -2.09 -11.57 -15.65
CA ALA A 311 -2.42 -10.63 -16.73
C ALA A 311 -3.77 -10.96 -17.39
N SER A 312 -4.04 -12.24 -17.66
CA SER A 312 -5.33 -12.65 -18.25
C SER A 312 -6.52 -12.41 -17.33
N GLU A 313 -6.35 -12.52 -16.01
CA GLU A 313 -7.40 -12.14 -15.05
C GLU A 313 -7.73 -10.65 -15.19
N THR A 314 -6.70 -9.80 -15.21
CA THR A 314 -6.89 -8.34 -15.33
C THR A 314 -7.43 -7.92 -16.69
N GLU A 315 -7.11 -8.63 -17.78
CA GLU A 315 -7.71 -8.38 -19.09
C GLU A 315 -9.22 -8.65 -19.07
N ILE A 316 -9.67 -9.72 -18.43
CA ILE A 316 -11.10 -10.03 -18.25
C ILE A 316 -11.78 -8.95 -17.41
N ASP A 317 -11.17 -8.56 -16.29
CA ASP A 317 -11.69 -7.54 -15.40
C ASP A 317 -11.84 -6.21 -16.14
N LEU A 318 -10.82 -5.78 -16.90
CA LEU A 318 -10.85 -4.55 -17.70
C LEU A 318 -11.97 -4.58 -18.74
N LEU A 319 -12.15 -5.69 -19.46
CA LEU A 319 -13.24 -5.81 -20.42
C LEU A 319 -14.60 -5.63 -19.76
N ARG A 320 -14.86 -6.28 -18.62
CA ARG A 320 -16.11 -6.12 -17.86
C ARG A 320 -16.35 -4.68 -17.44
N MET A 321 -15.30 -4.03 -16.87
CA MET A 321 -15.39 -2.64 -16.43
C MET A 321 -15.69 -1.68 -17.60
N LEU A 322 -15.03 -1.89 -18.76
CA LEU A 322 -15.26 -1.08 -19.95
C LEU A 322 -16.63 -1.30 -20.59
N MET A 323 -17.23 -2.48 -20.37
CA MET A 323 -18.59 -2.81 -20.82
C MET A 323 -19.67 -2.40 -19.82
N GLY A 324 -19.29 -1.94 -18.62
CA GLY A 324 -20.24 -1.57 -17.56
C GLY A 324 -20.87 -2.77 -16.86
N GLU A 325 -20.17 -3.89 -16.80
CA GLU A 325 -20.62 -5.16 -16.20
C GLU A 325 -19.99 -5.43 -14.80
N ASP A 326 -19.36 -4.43 -14.16
CA ASP A 326 -18.70 -4.58 -12.84
C ASP A 326 -19.60 -4.14 -11.66
#